data_91e3858a2f9eec2db1288c7513b4559a
#
_entry.id   91e3858a2f9eec2db1288c7513b4559a
#
_cell.length_a   1.000
_cell.length_b   1.000
_cell.length_c   1.000
_cell.angle_alpha   90.00
_cell.angle_beta   90.00
_cell.angle_gamma   90.00
#
_symmetry.space_group_name_H-M   'P 1'
#
loop_
_entity.id
_entity.type
_entity.pdbx_description
1 polymer ?
#
loop_
_entity_poly.entity_id
_entity_poly.type
_entity_poly.pdbx_seq_one_letter_code
_entity_poly.pdbx_strand_id
1 'polypeptide(L)'
;MQFQLNGEFHDIDPAIAKARILGSIPDPIRTHWVEIDGRRWPVKQAFEVATGINRSEFSSHEAVRLLARMGFTTSELPRSASTTTPRTPPPQPAVAAKTSAHQALGAFITLDRFLQEQPLTAAVADLEATLAKADLSEATQVAEHTNFGHDIIEAALIVRERVGMLDSLIHAAVITQTIPLLLEDGEYLVKRPSLAAGNDPERIYDLETNLRVAEFKVAQWKGADGLRQRGLVADLVGLAMDETGRRRQLFVVGELPAHFLRTSQRTVFSVLSKSSMRVRRASLVDDAITVAELTHSSGVEIIDLAQWFPQLQTPALREL
;
A
#
# COMPACT_ATOMS: atom_id res chain seq x y z
N MET A 1 -9.33 23.67 15.27
CA MET A 1 -9.59 22.91 14.01
C MET A 1 -9.54 21.43 14.33
N GLN A 2 -10.65 20.75 14.09
CA GLN A 2 -10.71 19.31 14.31
C GLN A 2 -10.21 18.55 13.08
N PHE A 3 -9.42 17.51 13.31
CA PHE A 3 -8.97 16.57 12.27
C PHE A 3 -8.78 15.17 12.87
N GLN A 4 -8.83 14.18 12.01
CA GLN A 4 -8.58 12.79 12.38
C GLN A 4 -7.23 12.36 11.81
N LEU A 5 -6.40 11.74 12.65
CA LEU A 5 -5.11 11.15 12.27
C LEU A 5 -4.98 9.80 12.97
N ASN A 6 -4.66 8.76 12.23
CA ASN A 6 -4.54 7.38 12.74
C ASN A 6 -5.77 6.88 13.53
N GLY A 7 -6.96 7.41 13.21
CA GLY A 7 -8.22 7.07 13.86
C GLY A 7 -8.51 7.82 15.15
N GLU A 8 -7.63 8.69 15.60
CA GLU A 8 -7.84 9.57 16.76
C GLU A 8 -8.29 10.96 16.31
N PHE A 9 -9.24 11.56 17.05
CA PHE A 9 -9.67 12.93 16.81
C PHE A 9 -8.77 13.89 17.59
N HIS A 10 -8.24 14.88 16.89
CA HIS A 10 -7.43 15.94 17.47
C HIS A 10 -8.13 17.28 17.24
N ASP A 11 -8.08 18.16 18.25
CA ASP A 11 -8.54 19.54 18.13
C ASP A 11 -7.37 20.48 18.40
N ILE A 12 -7.04 21.32 17.43
CA ILE A 12 -5.93 22.26 17.52
C ILE A 12 -6.38 23.65 17.08
N ASP A 13 -6.06 24.63 17.93
CA ASP A 13 -6.21 26.03 17.56
C ASP A 13 -5.05 26.44 16.64
N PRO A 14 -5.33 26.94 15.41
CA PRO A 14 -4.30 27.39 14.48
C PRO A 14 -3.38 28.49 15.06
N ALA A 15 -3.90 29.35 15.94
CA ALA A 15 -3.11 30.40 16.58
C ALA A 15 -2.10 29.80 17.57
N ILE A 16 -2.51 28.78 18.34
CA ILE A 16 -1.62 28.05 19.24
C ILE A 16 -0.57 27.25 18.44
N ALA A 17 -1.00 26.61 17.35
CA ALA A 17 -0.09 25.91 16.43
C ALA A 17 0.99 26.86 15.88
N LYS A 18 0.57 28.04 15.40
CA LYS A 18 1.48 29.09 14.93
C LYS A 18 2.48 29.51 16.01
N ALA A 19 2.03 29.79 17.20
CA ALA A 19 2.90 30.23 18.30
C ALA A 19 3.94 29.16 18.66
N ARG A 20 3.57 27.90 18.72
CA ARG A 20 4.45 26.78 18.99
C ARG A 20 5.53 26.65 17.90
N ILE A 21 5.14 26.71 16.63
CA ILE A 21 6.08 26.59 15.50
C ILE A 21 7.09 27.74 15.51
N LEU A 22 6.63 28.97 15.73
CA LEU A 22 7.50 30.17 15.80
C LEU A 22 8.49 30.12 16.97
N GLY A 23 8.13 29.45 18.06
CA GLY A 23 9.01 29.20 19.21
C GLY A 23 10.09 28.14 18.96
N SER A 24 10.05 27.43 17.83
CA SER A 24 11.01 26.38 17.48
C SER A 24 12.11 26.89 16.53
N ILE A 25 13.24 26.19 16.54
CA ILE A 25 14.31 26.41 15.56
C ILE A 25 14.10 25.46 14.39
N PRO A 26 14.02 25.93 13.12
CA PRO A 26 13.79 25.04 11.99
C PRO A 26 15.00 24.17 11.70
N ASP A 27 14.73 22.87 11.52
CA ASP A 27 15.69 21.90 10.97
C ASP A 27 15.96 22.20 9.47
N PRO A 28 16.98 21.61 8.86
CA PRO A 28 17.21 21.71 7.43
C PRO A 28 16.03 21.16 6.62
N ILE A 29 15.53 21.95 5.66
CA ILE A 29 14.44 21.56 4.78
C ILE A 29 14.96 20.59 3.71
N ARG A 30 14.36 19.41 3.59
CA ARG A 30 14.73 18.41 2.57
C ARG A 30 13.80 18.44 1.35
N THR A 31 12.48 18.40 1.56
CA THR A 31 11.51 18.25 0.46
C THR A 31 10.32 19.18 0.64
N HIS A 32 9.60 19.09 1.75
CA HIS A 32 8.37 19.83 2.00
C HIS A 32 8.54 20.83 3.14
N TRP A 33 7.93 22.00 2.98
CA TRP A 33 8.01 23.08 3.94
C TRP A 33 6.63 23.72 4.19
N VAL A 34 6.51 24.39 5.33
CA VAL A 34 5.45 25.33 5.66
C VAL A 34 6.08 26.69 5.95
N GLU A 35 5.45 27.76 5.46
CA GLU A 35 5.90 29.14 5.68
C GLU A 35 4.98 29.83 6.67
N ILE A 36 5.58 30.43 7.69
CA ILE A 36 4.89 31.18 8.75
C ILE A 36 5.66 32.48 8.96
N ASP A 37 4.99 33.62 8.78
CA ASP A 37 5.57 34.96 8.90
C ASP A 37 6.87 35.14 8.10
N GLY A 38 6.90 34.62 6.86
CA GLY A 38 8.03 34.72 5.93
C GLY A 38 9.20 33.77 6.23
N ARG A 39 9.10 32.94 7.26
CA ARG A 39 10.12 31.91 7.59
C ARG A 39 9.58 30.52 7.28
N ARG A 40 10.47 29.63 6.82
CA ARG A 40 10.12 28.25 6.44
C ARG A 40 10.62 27.22 7.45
N TRP A 41 9.78 26.22 7.73
CA TRP A 41 10.08 25.05 8.53
C TRP A 41 9.85 23.77 7.73
N PRO A 42 10.63 22.69 7.98
CA PRO A 42 10.28 21.37 7.46
C PRO A 42 8.89 20.98 7.93
N VAL A 43 8.04 20.53 7.00
CA VAL A 43 6.62 20.29 7.26
C VAL A 43 6.37 19.28 8.39
N LYS A 44 7.18 18.22 8.47
CA LYS A 44 7.06 17.22 9.56
C LYS A 44 7.42 17.80 10.92
N GLN A 45 8.47 18.62 10.98
CA GLN A 45 8.84 19.30 12.23
C GLN A 45 7.75 20.28 12.67
N ALA A 46 7.27 21.10 11.75
CA ALA A 46 6.24 22.08 12.07
C ALA A 46 4.96 21.41 12.57
N PHE A 47 4.54 20.30 11.94
CA PHE A 47 3.36 19.58 12.37
C PHE A 47 3.55 18.89 13.74
N GLU A 48 4.71 18.27 13.98
CA GLU A 48 5.05 17.70 15.29
C GLU A 48 5.04 18.76 16.41
N VAL A 49 5.68 19.90 16.17
CA VAL A 49 5.73 20.99 17.15
C VAL A 49 4.34 21.59 17.40
N ALA A 50 3.52 21.73 16.34
CA ALA A 50 2.16 22.24 16.44
C ALA A 50 1.26 21.33 17.28
N THR A 51 1.37 20.03 17.06
CA THR A 51 0.38 19.02 17.53
C THR A 51 0.88 18.21 18.71
N GLY A 52 2.19 18.07 18.89
CA GLY A 52 2.80 17.12 19.83
C GLY A 52 2.82 15.67 19.32
N ILE A 53 2.30 15.41 18.11
CA ILE A 53 2.28 14.07 17.50
C ILE A 53 3.67 13.77 16.91
N ASN A 54 4.22 12.59 17.21
CA ASN A 54 5.56 12.22 16.75
C ASN A 54 5.63 12.13 15.22
N ARG A 55 6.75 12.62 14.59
CA ARG A 55 6.93 12.60 13.11
C ARG A 55 6.89 11.21 12.48
N SER A 56 6.99 10.13 13.24
CA SER A 56 6.83 8.77 12.75
C SER A 56 5.36 8.37 12.53
N GLU A 57 4.42 9.13 13.09
CA GLU A 57 3.00 8.81 13.11
C GLU A 57 2.22 9.37 11.90
N PHE A 58 2.86 10.19 11.10
CA PHE A 58 2.24 10.81 9.92
C PHE A 58 3.23 10.97 8.76
N SER A 59 2.68 11.02 7.54
CA SER A 59 3.44 11.29 6.33
C SER A 59 3.66 12.79 6.11
N SER A 60 4.67 13.16 5.30
CA SER A 60 4.86 14.56 4.89
C SER A 60 3.65 15.14 4.16
N HIS A 61 2.95 14.31 3.37
CA HIS A 61 1.76 14.73 2.63
C HIS A 61 0.57 15.03 3.54
N GLU A 62 0.37 14.24 4.60
CA GLU A 62 -0.66 14.51 5.62
C GLU A 62 -0.35 15.82 6.36
N ALA A 63 0.91 16.01 6.77
CA ALA A 63 1.34 17.24 7.42
C ALA A 63 1.13 18.48 6.54
N VAL A 64 1.51 18.43 5.23
CA VAL A 64 1.24 19.51 4.27
C VAL A 64 -0.25 19.82 4.19
N ARG A 65 -1.09 18.79 4.03
CA ARG A 65 -2.54 18.95 3.88
C ARG A 65 -3.18 19.54 5.14
N LEU A 66 -2.78 19.06 6.32
CA LEU A 66 -3.35 19.52 7.59
C LEU A 66 -2.89 20.94 7.94
N LEU A 67 -1.62 21.28 7.73
CA LEU A 67 -1.10 22.63 7.93
C LEU A 67 -1.72 23.64 6.93
N ALA A 68 -1.93 23.22 5.68
CA ALA A 68 -2.64 24.04 4.70
C ALA A 68 -4.11 24.30 5.10
N ARG A 69 -4.80 23.29 5.66
CA ARG A 69 -6.16 23.45 6.22
C ARG A 69 -6.20 24.35 7.46
N MET A 70 -5.10 24.48 8.19
CA MET A 70 -4.95 25.45 9.29
C MET A 70 -4.70 26.88 8.80
N GLY A 71 -4.58 27.08 7.47
CA GLY A 71 -4.37 28.39 6.85
C GLY A 71 -2.90 28.77 6.61
N PHE A 72 -1.95 27.84 6.82
CA PHE A 72 -0.54 28.10 6.57
C PHE A 72 -0.16 27.89 5.10
N THR A 73 0.75 28.69 4.59
CA THR A 73 1.33 28.49 3.25
C THR A 73 2.30 27.31 3.29
N THR A 74 2.08 26.33 2.42
CA THR A 74 2.90 25.11 2.35
C THR A 74 3.51 24.91 0.98
N SER A 75 4.56 24.08 0.89
CA SER A 75 5.05 23.61 -0.40
C SER A 75 3.94 22.91 -1.16
N GLU A 76 3.86 23.17 -2.48
CA GLU A 76 2.82 22.58 -3.31
C GLU A 76 2.90 21.06 -3.31
N LEU A 77 1.77 20.43 -3.01
CA LEU A 77 1.53 19.05 -3.43
C LEU A 77 1.08 19.09 -4.89
N PRO A 78 1.39 18.13 -5.74
CA PRO A 78 0.80 18.05 -7.07
C PRO A 78 -0.72 18.08 -6.92
N ARG A 79 -1.35 19.12 -7.46
CA ARG A 79 -2.76 19.45 -7.24
C ARG A 79 -3.70 18.43 -7.84
N SER A 80 -4.61 17.91 -7.03
CA SER A 80 -5.99 17.65 -7.47
C SER A 80 -6.75 18.97 -7.37
N ALA A 81 -7.11 19.55 -8.50
CA ALA A 81 -7.68 20.87 -8.56
C ALA A 81 -9.14 20.92 -8.09
N SER A 82 -9.43 21.81 -7.15
CA SER A 82 -10.77 22.37 -6.96
C SER A 82 -10.65 23.76 -6.35
N THR A 83 -10.85 24.81 -7.15
CA THR A 83 -11.24 26.12 -6.64
C THR A 83 -12.08 26.84 -7.70
N THR A 84 -13.28 27.19 -7.31
CA THR A 84 -14.28 27.93 -8.10
C THR A 84 -13.96 29.43 -8.08
N THR A 85 -13.71 30.00 -9.22
CA THR A 85 -13.93 31.44 -9.51
C THR A 85 -14.31 31.57 -10.98
N PRO A 86 -15.34 32.39 -11.35
CA PRO A 86 -15.79 32.47 -12.74
C PRO A 86 -14.78 33.30 -13.55
N ARG A 87 -14.03 32.63 -14.37
CA ARG A 87 -13.17 33.24 -15.38
C ARG A 87 -13.36 32.47 -16.66
N THR A 88 -13.47 33.19 -17.77
CA THR A 88 -13.52 32.70 -19.16
C THR A 88 -12.73 31.40 -19.31
N PRO A 89 -13.31 30.33 -19.89
CA PRO A 89 -12.65 29.03 -19.90
C PRO A 89 -11.31 29.15 -20.62
N PRO A 90 -10.18 28.82 -19.95
CA PRO A 90 -8.97 28.51 -20.67
C PRO A 90 -9.23 27.24 -21.49
N PRO A 91 -8.52 27.02 -22.61
CA PRO A 91 -8.69 25.81 -23.39
C PRO A 91 -8.57 24.64 -22.44
N GLN A 92 -9.58 23.75 -22.44
CA GLN A 92 -9.58 22.54 -21.64
C GLN A 92 -8.22 21.88 -21.84
N PRO A 93 -7.50 21.50 -20.75
CA PRO A 93 -6.39 20.56 -20.91
C PRO A 93 -7.00 19.36 -21.62
N ALA A 94 -6.46 19.07 -22.77
CA ALA A 94 -6.87 17.90 -23.55
C ALA A 94 -6.99 16.76 -22.56
N VAL A 95 -8.19 16.20 -22.42
CA VAL A 95 -8.42 14.96 -21.67
C VAL A 95 -7.33 14.03 -22.16
N ALA A 96 -6.38 13.68 -21.28
CA ALA A 96 -5.26 12.84 -21.67
C ALA A 96 -5.87 11.68 -22.44
N ALA A 97 -5.62 11.62 -23.72
CA ALA A 97 -6.30 10.72 -24.62
C ALA A 97 -6.07 9.33 -24.01
N LYS A 98 -7.15 8.67 -23.57
CA LYS A 98 -7.05 7.34 -22.95
C LYS A 98 -6.25 6.49 -23.91
N THR A 99 -5.07 6.04 -23.51
CA THR A 99 -4.20 5.17 -24.28
C THR A 99 -5.06 4.13 -25.00
N SER A 100 -5.01 4.07 -26.33
CA SER A 100 -5.85 3.15 -27.09
C SER A 100 -5.48 1.70 -26.75
N ALA A 101 -6.40 0.76 -26.94
CA ALA A 101 -6.10 -0.67 -26.74
C ALA A 101 -4.92 -1.12 -27.63
N HIS A 102 -4.79 -0.53 -28.81
CA HIS A 102 -3.68 -0.82 -29.75
C HIS A 102 -2.32 -0.36 -29.21
N GLN A 103 -2.27 0.84 -28.63
CA GLN A 103 -1.06 1.36 -27.99
C GLN A 103 -0.67 0.52 -26.77
N ALA A 104 -1.66 0.12 -25.96
CA ALA A 104 -1.40 -0.73 -24.80
C ALA A 104 -0.88 -2.12 -25.20
N LEU A 105 -1.40 -2.71 -26.30
CA LEU A 105 -0.91 -3.96 -26.84
C LEU A 105 0.52 -3.81 -27.39
N GLY A 106 0.81 -2.75 -28.13
CA GLY A 106 2.15 -2.46 -28.62
C GLY A 106 3.16 -2.31 -27.48
N ALA A 107 2.79 -1.56 -26.43
CA ALA A 107 3.61 -1.40 -25.24
C ALA A 107 3.86 -2.73 -24.51
N PHE A 108 2.83 -3.58 -24.40
CA PHE A 108 2.98 -4.91 -23.81
C PHE A 108 3.95 -5.78 -24.62
N ILE A 109 3.83 -5.81 -25.95
CA ILE A 109 4.74 -6.57 -26.84
C ILE A 109 6.19 -6.09 -26.68
N THR A 110 6.42 -4.77 -26.57
CA THR A 110 7.74 -4.20 -26.35
C THR A 110 8.36 -4.68 -25.04
N LEU A 111 7.58 -4.65 -23.95
CA LEU A 111 8.06 -5.15 -22.65
C LEU A 111 8.26 -6.66 -22.63
N ASP A 112 7.36 -7.42 -23.23
CA ASP A 112 7.44 -8.88 -23.29
C ASP A 112 8.72 -9.31 -24.01
N ARG A 113 9.02 -8.70 -25.16
CA ARG A 113 10.27 -8.93 -25.88
C ARG A 113 11.51 -8.64 -25.03
N PHE A 114 11.52 -7.46 -24.38
CA PHE A 114 12.63 -7.07 -23.50
C PHE A 114 12.84 -8.09 -22.37
N LEU A 115 11.76 -8.58 -21.75
CA LEU A 115 11.84 -9.55 -20.65
C LEU A 115 12.19 -10.98 -21.10
N GLN A 116 11.96 -11.31 -22.38
CA GLN A 116 12.35 -12.61 -22.95
C GLN A 116 13.82 -12.68 -23.32
N GLU A 117 14.48 -11.55 -23.65
CA GLU A 117 15.89 -11.51 -24.03
C GLU A 117 16.82 -11.93 -22.89
N GLN A 118 16.51 -11.49 -21.65
CA GLN A 118 17.25 -11.87 -20.45
C GLN A 118 16.42 -11.63 -19.17
N PRO A 119 16.70 -12.37 -18.06
CA PRO A 119 16.07 -12.09 -16.77
C PRO A 119 16.33 -10.65 -16.33
N LEU A 120 15.28 -9.91 -15.95
CA LEU A 120 15.37 -8.50 -15.54
C LEU A 120 16.43 -8.25 -14.45
N THR A 121 16.56 -9.16 -13.48
CA THR A 121 17.55 -9.06 -12.40
C THR A 121 18.99 -9.12 -12.93
N ALA A 122 19.25 -9.94 -13.92
CA ALA A 122 20.56 -10.02 -14.58
C ALA A 122 20.83 -8.74 -15.38
N ALA A 123 19.86 -8.30 -16.20
CA ALA A 123 19.97 -7.06 -16.97
C ALA A 123 20.26 -5.84 -16.09
N VAL A 124 19.58 -5.72 -14.93
CA VAL A 124 19.82 -4.62 -13.97
C VAL A 124 21.21 -4.75 -13.34
N ALA A 125 21.63 -5.95 -12.94
CA ALA A 125 22.96 -6.16 -12.34
C ALA A 125 24.09 -5.82 -13.31
N ASP A 126 23.94 -6.18 -14.59
CA ASP A 126 24.92 -5.85 -15.65
C ASP A 126 24.99 -4.33 -15.87
N LEU A 127 23.85 -3.65 -15.89
CA LEU A 127 23.78 -2.19 -16.00
C LEU A 127 24.43 -1.50 -14.78
N GLU A 128 24.14 -1.97 -13.57
CA GLU A 128 24.78 -1.47 -12.34
C GLU A 128 26.31 -1.64 -12.37
N ALA A 129 26.78 -2.81 -12.83
CA ALA A 129 28.21 -3.07 -12.96
C ALA A 129 28.88 -2.15 -14.00
N THR A 130 28.22 -1.91 -15.12
CA THR A 130 28.70 -1.01 -16.19
C THR A 130 28.76 0.45 -15.75
N LEU A 131 27.77 0.89 -14.96
CA LEU A 131 27.73 2.25 -14.41
C LEU A 131 28.64 2.44 -13.20
N ALA A 132 29.17 1.37 -12.62
CA ALA A 132 30.03 1.46 -11.46
C ALA A 132 31.31 2.27 -11.76
N LYS A 133 31.45 3.45 -11.14
CA LYS A 133 32.56 4.41 -11.32
C LYS A 133 32.59 5.11 -12.70
N ALA A 134 31.52 5.01 -13.51
CA ALA A 134 31.42 5.72 -14.78
C ALA A 134 31.46 7.24 -14.59
N ASP A 135 32.24 7.93 -15.38
CA ASP A 135 32.19 9.39 -15.46
C ASP A 135 30.99 9.85 -16.32
N LEU A 136 30.83 11.18 -16.49
CA LEU A 136 29.72 11.74 -17.28
C LEU A 136 29.71 11.24 -18.72
N SER A 137 30.86 11.12 -19.36
CA SER A 137 30.97 10.66 -20.75
C SER A 137 30.57 9.20 -20.88
N GLU A 138 31.11 8.35 -20.01
CA GLU A 138 30.79 6.93 -19.94
C GLU A 138 29.32 6.67 -19.60
N ALA A 139 28.77 7.40 -18.62
CA ALA A 139 27.35 7.28 -18.27
C ALA A 139 26.43 7.71 -19.42
N THR A 140 26.82 8.74 -20.19
CA THR A 140 26.08 9.17 -21.39
C THR A 140 26.09 8.08 -22.46
N GLN A 141 27.25 7.48 -22.73
CA GLN A 141 27.36 6.39 -23.70
C GLN A 141 26.52 5.17 -23.27
N VAL A 142 26.56 4.82 -21.98
CA VAL A 142 25.73 3.74 -21.46
C VAL A 142 24.24 4.05 -21.63
N ALA A 143 23.79 5.27 -21.31
CA ALA A 143 22.40 5.68 -21.46
C ALA A 143 21.92 5.66 -22.92
N GLU A 144 22.79 5.98 -23.89
CA GLU A 144 22.47 5.97 -25.33
C GLU A 144 22.40 4.56 -25.91
N HIS A 145 23.17 3.62 -25.38
CA HIS A 145 23.32 2.27 -25.96
C HIS A 145 22.64 1.15 -25.12
N THR A 146 22.05 1.50 -23.99
CA THR A 146 21.37 0.52 -23.12
C THR A 146 20.03 0.08 -23.69
N ASN A 147 19.66 -1.17 -23.44
CA ASN A 147 18.31 -1.67 -23.69
C ASN A 147 17.25 -1.06 -22.73
N PHE A 148 17.65 -0.29 -21.70
CA PHE A 148 16.76 0.47 -20.82
C PHE A 148 16.45 1.87 -21.39
N GLY A 149 16.11 1.95 -22.65
CA GLY A 149 15.85 3.19 -23.38
C GLY A 149 14.50 3.84 -23.08
N HIS A 150 14.26 4.98 -23.74
CA HIS A 150 13.00 5.73 -23.59
C HIS A 150 11.77 4.92 -24.00
N ASP A 151 11.89 4.05 -24.98
CA ASP A 151 10.84 3.14 -25.45
C ASP A 151 10.40 2.16 -24.37
N ILE A 152 11.34 1.61 -23.58
CA ILE A 152 11.04 0.75 -22.44
C ILE A 152 10.38 1.54 -21.31
N ILE A 153 10.82 2.79 -21.06
CA ILE A 153 10.18 3.67 -20.07
C ILE A 153 8.74 3.94 -20.49
N GLU A 154 8.50 4.34 -21.73
CA GLU A 154 7.15 4.64 -22.24
C GLU A 154 6.24 3.40 -22.20
N ALA A 155 6.74 2.27 -22.69
CA ALA A 155 6.01 1.01 -22.66
C ALA A 155 5.65 0.59 -21.23
N ALA A 156 6.60 0.69 -20.28
CA ALA A 156 6.37 0.37 -18.88
C ALA A 156 5.32 1.29 -18.25
N LEU A 157 5.33 2.59 -18.55
CA LEU A 157 4.34 3.54 -18.05
C LEU A 157 2.93 3.23 -18.57
N ILE A 158 2.80 2.95 -19.87
CA ILE A 158 1.52 2.60 -20.51
C ILE A 158 0.96 1.30 -19.90
N VAL A 159 1.78 0.26 -19.80
CA VAL A 159 1.35 -1.03 -19.23
C VAL A 159 0.99 -0.85 -17.76
N ARG A 160 1.80 -0.14 -16.97
CA ARG A 160 1.52 0.11 -15.56
C ARG A 160 0.20 0.85 -15.36
N GLU A 161 -0.14 1.83 -16.18
CA GLU A 161 -1.43 2.52 -16.13
C GLU A 161 -2.60 1.56 -16.36
N ARG A 162 -2.45 0.62 -17.29
CA ARG A 162 -3.50 -0.35 -17.65
C ARG A 162 -3.60 -1.53 -16.70
N VAL A 163 -2.47 -2.06 -16.21
CA VAL A 163 -2.43 -3.26 -15.37
C VAL A 163 -2.28 -2.98 -13.88
N GLY A 164 -2.05 -1.74 -13.49
CA GLY A 164 -1.90 -1.35 -12.08
C GLY A 164 -3.13 -1.64 -11.21
N MET A 165 -4.28 -1.92 -11.81
CA MET A 165 -5.52 -2.30 -11.12
C MET A 165 -5.84 -3.81 -11.19
N LEU A 166 -4.96 -4.63 -11.77
CA LEU A 166 -5.22 -6.06 -11.88
C LEU A 166 -5.36 -6.74 -10.53
N ASP A 167 -4.52 -6.39 -9.57
CA ASP A 167 -4.61 -6.96 -8.22
C ASP A 167 -5.96 -6.64 -7.58
N SER A 168 -6.48 -5.42 -7.75
CA SER A 168 -7.81 -5.04 -7.26
C SER A 168 -8.92 -5.79 -8.00
N LEU A 169 -8.79 -5.97 -9.31
CA LEU A 169 -9.74 -6.74 -10.10
C LEU A 169 -9.78 -8.21 -9.68
N ILE A 170 -8.60 -8.83 -9.51
CA ILE A 170 -8.46 -10.22 -9.06
C ILE A 170 -9.06 -10.35 -7.66
N HIS A 171 -8.73 -9.46 -6.74
CA HIS A 171 -9.26 -9.45 -5.38
C HIS A 171 -10.79 -9.38 -5.38
N ALA A 172 -11.38 -8.42 -6.10
CA ALA A 172 -12.82 -8.26 -6.20
C ALA A 172 -13.49 -9.50 -6.81
N ALA A 173 -12.93 -10.05 -7.88
CA ALA A 173 -13.47 -11.22 -8.55
C ALA A 173 -13.44 -12.46 -7.64
N VAL A 174 -12.30 -12.70 -6.96
CA VAL A 174 -12.16 -13.85 -6.05
C VAL A 174 -13.16 -13.77 -4.90
N ILE A 175 -13.24 -12.62 -4.20
CA ILE A 175 -14.21 -12.48 -3.11
C ILE A 175 -15.63 -12.67 -3.62
N THR A 176 -16.01 -12.04 -4.74
CA THR A 176 -17.34 -12.15 -5.30
C THR A 176 -17.71 -13.60 -5.64
N GLN A 177 -16.78 -14.36 -6.22
CA GLN A 177 -17.00 -15.76 -6.58
C GLN A 177 -16.91 -16.70 -5.35
N THR A 178 -16.26 -16.29 -4.28
CA THR A 178 -16.15 -17.07 -3.03
C THR A 178 -17.44 -16.95 -2.20
N ILE A 179 -18.10 -15.78 -2.18
CA ILE A 179 -19.29 -15.54 -1.36
C ILE A 179 -20.35 -16.65 -1.51
N PRO A 180 -20.81 -17.04 -2.70
CA PRO A 180 -21.83 -18.08 -2.84
C PRO A 180 -21.35 -19.48 -2.43
N LEU A 181 -20.03 -19.71 -2.34
CA LEU A 181 -19.45 -20.96 -1.85
C LEU A 181 -19.37 -21.03 -0.32
N LEU A 182 -19.43 -19.87 0.35
CA LEU A 182 -19.29 -19.74 1.80
C LEU A 182 -20.62 -19.63 2.51
N LEU A 183 -21.61 -18.94 1.91
CA LEU A 183 -22.86 -18.64 2.58
C LEU A 183 -23.65 -19.92 2.85
N GLU A 184 -24.06 -20.06 4.11
CA GLU A 184 -24.88 -21.14 4.62
C GLU A 184 -26.36 -20.72 4.68
N ASP A 185 -27.26 -21.66 4.90
CA ASP A 185 -28.67 -21.36 5.06
C ASP A 185 -28.91 -20.37 6.20
N GLY A 186 -29.54 -19.24 5.90
CA GLY A 186 -29.76 -18.14 6.84
C GLY A 186 -28.55 -17.23 7.08
N GLU A 187 -27.45 -17.45 6.37
CA GLU A 187 -26.32 -16.54 6.41
C GLU A 187 -26.48 -15.40 5.39
N TYR A 188 -26.15 -14.18 5.82
CA TYR A 188 -26.25 -12.98 4.98
C TYR A 188 -25.14 -11.99 5.31
N LEU A 189 -24.78 -11.15 4.35
CA LEU A 189 -23.79 -10.09 4.55
C LEU A 189 -24.37 -8.99 5.45
N VAL A 190 -23.67 -8.69 6.55
CA VAL A 190 -24.07 -7.61 7.48
C VAL A 190 -23.43 -6.28 7.07
N LYS A 191 -22.35 -6.31 6.32
CA LYS A 191 -21.69 -5.13 5.75
C LYS A 191 -21.37 -5.33 4.28
N ARG A 192 -21.21 -4.22 3.56
CA ARG A 192 -20.72 -4.24 2.19
C ARG A 192 -19.29 -4.81 2.16
N PRO A 193 -19.00 -5.85 1.35
CA PRO A 193 -17.66 -6.45 1.28
C PRO A 193 -16.63 -5.45 0.76
N SER A 194 -15.38 -5.60 1.20
CA SER A 194 -14.25 -4.80 0.75
C SER A 194 -13.68 -5.39 -0.54
N LEU A 195 -14.19 -4.97 -1.69
CA LEU A 195 -13.78 -5.50 -2.99
C LEU A 195 -12.69 -4.67 -3.67
N ALA A 196 -12.47 -3.42 -3.24
CA ALA A 196 -11.46 -2.54 -3.81
C ALA A 196 -10.27 -2.40 -2.88
N ALA A 197 -9.08 -2.27 -3.45
CA ALA A 197 -7.91 -1.84 -2.71
C ALA A 197 -8.12 -0.39 -2.23
N GLY A 198 -8.61 -0.21 -1.03
CA GLY A 198 -8.82 1.09 -0.42
C GLY A 198 -9.11 0.93 1.07
N ASN A 199 -8.41 1.69 1.89
CA ASN A 199 -8.70 1.75 3.32
C ASN A 199 -10.03 2.47 3.54
N ASP A 200 -11.10 1.71 3.68
CA ASP A 200 -12.36 2.21 4.23
C ASP A 200 -12.32 1.95 5.75
N PRO A 201 -12.23 2.99 6.57
CA PRO A 201 -12.10 2.82 8.02
C PRO A 201 -13.33 2.17 8.67
N GLU A 202 -14.47 2.14 7.98
CA GLU A 202 -15.69 1.48 8.45
C GLU A 202 -15.70 -0.03 8.16
N ARG A 203 -14.82 -0.49 7.27
CA ARG A 203 -14.68 -1.90 6.90
C ARG A 203 -13.41 -2.47 7.52
N ILE A 204 -13.59 -3.23 8.59
CA ILE A 204 -12.48 -3.84 9.33
C ILE A 204 -11.99 -5.09 8.61
N TYR A 205 -12.93 -5.83 7.97
CA TYR A 205 -12.66 -7.09 7.26
C TYR A 205 -13.09 -7.01 5.79
N ASP A 206 -12.54 -7.87 4.97
CA ASP A 206 -12.91 -7.99 3.56
C ASP A 206 -14.34 -8.53 3.39
N LEU A 207 -14.76 -9.44 4.27
CA LEU A 207 -16.11 -10.00 4.29
C LEU A 207 -16.64 -10.10 5.72
N GLU A 208 -17.85 -9.58 5.95
CA GLU A 208 -18.55 -9.73 7.22
C GLU A 208 -19.97 -10.23 6.99
N THR A 209 -20.30 -11.37 7.59
CA THR A 209 -21.66 -11.91 7.64
C THR A 209 -22.15 -12.00 9.09
N ASN A 210 -23.40 -12.39 9.29
CA ASN A 210 -23.93 -12.70 10.62
C ASN A 210 -23.24 -13.91 11.29
N LEU A 211 -22.54 -14.79 10.52
CA LEU A 211 -21.89 -16.00 11.04
C LEU A 211 -20.37 -15.99 10.96
N ARG A 212 -19.76 -15.15 10.11
CA ARG A 212 -18.30 -15.10 9.92
C ARG A 212 -17.72 -13.71 9.70
N VAL A 213 -16.42 -13.59 9.94
CA VAL A 213 -15.55 -12.51 9.47
C VAL A 213 -14.39 -13.14 8.69
N ALA A 214 -13.98 -12.50 7.59
CA ALA A 214 -12.95 -13.06 6.73
C ALA A 214 -12.05 -12.02 6.10
N GLU A 215 -10.77 -12.39 5.92
CA GLU A 215 -9.74 -11.66 5.20
C GLU A 215 -9.23 -12.48 4.02
N PHE A 216 -8.91 -11.82 2.91
CA PHE A 216 -8.51 -12.46 1.66
C PHE A 216 -7.12 -11.99 1.20
N LYS A 217 -6.18 -12.93 1.09
CA LYS A 217 -4.84 -12.71 0.54
C LYS A 217 -4.69 -13.46 -0.79
N VAL A 218 -5.16 -12.83 -1.85
CA VAL A 218 -5.26 -13.45 -3.19
C VAL A 218 -3.94 -13.50 -3.95
N ALA A 219 -2.89 -12.85 -3.47
CA ALA A 219 -1.59 -12.85 -4.13
C ALA A 219 -0.81 -14.13 -3.83
N GLN A 220 -0.37 -14.84 -4.87
CA GLN A 220 0.52 -15.98 -4.74
C GLN A 220 1.89 -15.56 -4.18
N TRP A 221 2.42 -16.32 -3.23
CA TRP A 221 3.78 -16.13 -2.72
C TRP A 221 4.80 -16.83 -3.62
N LYS A 222 5.94 -16.15 -3.83
CA LYS A 222 7.08 -16.67 -4.61
C LYS A 222 8.35 -16.78 -3.73
N GLY A 223 8.21 -17.28 -2.50
CA GLY A 223 9.29 -17.39 -1.53
C GLY A 223 9.11 -16.49 -0.31
N ALA A 224 10.20 -16.19 0.41
CA ALA A 224 10.18 -15.39 1.64
C ALA A 224 10.00 -13.89 1.33
N ASP A 225 8.77 -13.42 1.28
CA ASP A 225 8.42 -12.01 1.06
C ASP A 225 8.04 -11.35 2.40
N GLY A 226 8.95 -10.57 2.94
CA GLY A 226 8.75 -9.90 4.24
C GLY A 226 7.60 -8.89 4.26
N LEU A 227 7.21 -8.30 3.12
CA LEU A 227 6.05 -7.41 3.05
C LEU A 227 4.74 -8.21 3.14
N ARG A 228 4.65 -9.30 2.39
CA ARG A 228 3.49 -10.19 2.42
C ARG A 228 3.34 -10.90 3.76
N GLN A 229 4.46 -11.32 4.38
CA GLN A 229 4.45 -11.88 5.74
C GLN A 229 3.86 -10.90 6.76
N ARG A 230 4.27 -9.62 6.71
CA ARG A 230 3.71 -8.57 7.60
C ARG A 230 2.22 -8.37 7.40
N GLY A 231 1.77 -8.24 6.15
CA GLY A 231 0.34 -8.10 5.85
C GLY A 231 -0.47 -9.28 6.36
N LEU A 232 0.01 -10.50 6.11
CA LEU A 232 -0.66 -11.73 6.53
C LEU A 232 -0.75 -11.85 8.07
N VAL A 233 0.33 -11.53 8.79
CA VAL A 233 0.33 -11.56 10.26
C VAL A 233 -0.55 -10.46 10.84
N ALA A 234 -0.61 -9.28 10.21
CA ALA A 234 -1.50 -8.21 10.65
C ALA A 234 -2.97 -8.62 10.56
N ASP A 235 -3.37 -9.31 9.49
CA ASP A 235 -4.74 -9.80 9.33
C ASP A 235 -5.05 -10.95 10.29
N LEU A 236 -4.09 -11.87 10.50
CA LEU A 236 -4.23 -12.90 11.52
C LEU A 236 -4.50 -12.29 12.90
N VAL A 237 -3.73 -11.28 13.28
CA VAL A 237 -3.95 -10.55 14.56
C VAL A 237 -5.31 -9.87 14.57
N GLY A 238 -5.70 -9.20 13.48
CA GLY A 238 -7.02 -8.56 13.36
C GLY A 238 -8.16 -9.55 13.57
N LEU A 239 -8.10 -10.70 12.91
CA LEU A 239 -9.09 -11.76 13.07
C LEU A 239 -9.05 -12.40 14.47
N ALA A 240 -7.86 -12.63 15.03
CA ALA A 240 -7.71 -13.20 16.38
C ALA A 240 -8.34 -12.30 17.46
N MET A 241 -8.39 -10.99 17.22
CA MET A 241 -8.96 -10.00 18.12
C MET A 241 -10.47 -9.77 17.92
N ASP A 242 -11.11 -10.47 17.00
CA ASP A 242 -12.56 -10.37 16.83
C ASP A 242 -13.28 -11.02 18.02
N GLU A 243 -14.06 -10.23 18.75
CA GLU A 243 -14.80 -10.63 19.94
C GLU A 243 -16.28 -10.95 19.66
N THR A 244 -16.68 -10.95 18.39
CA THR A 244 -18.09 -11.11 18.00
C THR A 244 -18.62 -12.54 18.14
N GLY A 245 -17.72 -13.51 18.36
CA GLY A 245 -18.06 -14.94 18.43
C GLY A 245 -18.34 -15.59 17.07
N ARG A 246 -18.17 -14.83 15.97
CA ARG A 246 -18.31 -15.34 14.61
C ARG A 246 -17.12 -16.21 14.22
N ARG A 247 -17.27 -17.06 13.21
CA ARG A 247 -16.14 -17.80 12.61
C ARG A 247 -15.14 -16.81 12.01
N ARG A 248 -13.87 -17.04 12.26
CA ARG A 248 -12.76 -16.19 11.81
C ARG A 248 -11.96 -16.93 10.75
N GLN A 249 -11.94 -16.41 9.52
CA GLN A 249 -11.39 -17.10 8.37
C GLN A 249 -10.36 -16.24 7.64
N LEU A 250 -9.20 -16.82 7.37
CA LEU A 250 -8.12 -16.20 6.62
C LEU A 250 -7.89 -17.00 5.34
N PHE A 251 -8.29 -16.41 4.22
CA PHE A 251 -8.15 -17.01 2.89
C PHE A 251 -6.79 -16.65 2.29
N VAL A 252 -6.05 -17.65 1.83
CA VAL A 252 -4.70 -17.51 1.26
C VAL A 252 -4.60 -18.28 -0.05
N VAL A 253 -3.54 -18.06 -0.84
CA VAL A 253 -3.27 -18.81 -2.07
C VAL A 253 -2.04 -19.69 -1.91
N GLY A 254 -2.24 -21.00 -1.96
CA GLY A 254 -1.21 -22.03 -1.92
C GLY A 254 -0.65 -22.30 -0.51
N GLU A 255 0.26 -23.24 -0.45
CA GLU A 255 0.77 -23.76 0.81
C GLU A 255 1.73 -22.82 1.57
N LEU A 256 2.48 -21.98 0.87
CA LEU A 256 3.53 -21.15 1.49
C LEU A 256 3.00 -20.23 2.59
N PRO A 257 1.89 -19.46 2.41
CA PRO A 257 1.34 -18.63 3.49
C PRO A 257 0.85 -19.47 4.67
N ALA A 258 0.14 -20.55 4.40
CA ALA A 258 -0.38 -21.44 5.43
C ALA A 258 0.76 -22.12 6.23
N HIS A 259 1.79 -22.58 5.54
CA HIS A 259 2.98 -23.16 6.16
C HIS A 259 3.69 -22.12 7.05
N PHE A 260 3.91 -20.90 6.52
CA PHE A 260 4.51 -19.82 7.31
C PHE A 260 3.73 -19.53 8.59
N LEU A 261 2.42 -19.42 8.53
CA LEU A 261 1.58 -19.17 9.70
C LEU A 261 1.68 -20.29 10.73
N ARG A 262 1.69 -21.56 10.30
CA ARG A 262 1.68 -22.72 11.18
C ARG A 262 3.04 -23.05 11.79
N THR A 263 4.14 -22.59 11.20
CA THR A 263 5.50 -23.04 11.59
C THR A 263 6.46 -21.95 12.01
N SER A 264 6.12 -20.67 11.75
CA SER A 264 7.05 -19.57 12.02
C SER A 264 7.27 -19.34 13.51
N GLN A 265 8.53 -19.50 13.93
CA GLN A 265 9.00 -19.22 15.30
C GLN A 265 9.32 -17.75 15.55
N ARG A 266 9.12 -16.89 14.55
CA ARG A 266 9.28 -15.45 14.73
C ARG A 266 8.14 -14.92 15.59
N THR A 267 8.46 -14.02 16.53
CA THR A 267 7.42 -13.36 17.31
C THR A 267 6.56 -12.45 16.42
N VAL A 268 5.28 -12.36 16.72
CA VAL A 268 4.33 -11.46 16.04
C VAL A 268 4.88 -10.05 16.05
N PHE A 269 5.38 -9.59 17.20
CA PHE A 269 6.02 -8.29 17.33
C PHE A 269 7.20 -8.11 16.36
N SER A 270 8.10 -9.10 16.23
CA SER A 270 9.26 -8.99 15.34
C SER A 270 8.87 -8.93 13.86
N VAL A 271 7.77 -9.58 13.46
CA VAL A 271 7.24 -9.50 12.10
C VAL A 271 6.61 -8.15 11.82
N LEU A 272 5.87 -7.59 12.77
CA LEU A 272 5.13 -6.34 12.62
C LEU A 272 5.97 -5.09 12.92
N SER A 273 7.08 -5.20 13.67
CA SER A 273 7.89 -4.05 14.12
C SER A 273 8.46 -3.17 13.01
N LYS A 274 8.63 -3.71 11.79
CA LYS A 274 9.09 -2.96 10.60
C LYS A 274 7.94 -2.29 9.84
N SER A 275 6.70 -2.46 10.29
CA SER A 275 5.50 -1.90 9.68
C SER A 275 5.12 -0.63 10.43
N SER A 276 4.68 0.41 9.69
CA SER A 276 3.99 1.56 10.27
C SER A 276 2.58 1.20 10.78
N MET A 277 2.16 -0.04 10.61
CA MET A 277 0.93 -0.55 11.20
C MET A 277 1.18 -0.81 12.68
N ARG A 278 0.82 0.15 13.51
CA ARG A 278 0.63 -0.10 14.93
C ARG A 278 -0.47 -1.14 15.06
N VAL A 279 -0.12 -2.27 15.63
CA VAL A 279 -1.14 -3.18 16.20
C VAL A 279 -1.92 -2.35 17.20
N ARG A 280 -3.16 -2.00 16.87
CA ARG A 280 -3.99 -1.07 17.65
C ARG A 280 -4.23 -1.51 19.10
N ARG A 281 -3.81 -2.74 19.47
CA ARG A 281 -3.81 -3.26 20.83
C ARG A 281 -2.65 -4.23 21.02
N ALA A 282 -1.43 -3.71 21.07
CA ALA A 282 -0.26 -4.49 21.53
C ALA A 282 -0.46 -5.10 22.94
N SER A 283 -1.44 -4.62 23.69
CA SER A 283 -1.74 -5.12 25.03
C SER A 283 -2.48 -6.46 25.09
N LEU A 284 -2.90 -7.04 23.96
CA LEU A 284 -3.60 -8.34 23.91
C LEU A 284 -2.76 -9.47 23.33
N VAL A 285 -1.61 -9.14 22.73
CA VAL A 285 -0.66 -10.15 22.22
C VAL A 285 0.57 -10.05 23.09
N ASP A 286 0.89 -11.12 23.81
CA ASP A 286 2.17 -11.25 24.52
C ASP A 286 3.31 -10.96 23.52
N ASP A 287 4.22 -10.06 23.86
CA ASP A 287 5.35 -9.69 22.99
C ASP A 287 6.23 -10.89 22.60
N ALA A 288 6.16 -11.96 23.38
CA ALA A 288 6.88 -13.20 23.16
C ALA A 288 6.16 -14.21 22.26
N ILE A 289 4.82 -14.03 21.99
CA ILE A 289 4.06 -15.02 21.22
C ILE A 289 4.58 -15.12 19.79
N THR A 290 4.84 -16.33 19.34
CA THR A 290 5.24 -16.61 17.97
C THR A 290 4.02 -16.58 17.03
N VAL A 291 4.29 -16.42 15.72
CA VAL A 291 3.23 -16.48 14.70
C VAL A 291 2.54 -17.86 14.72
N ALA A 292 3.30 -18.94 14.91
CA ALA A 292 2.75 -20.29 14.99
C ALA A 292 1.85 -20.48 16.22
N GLU A 293 2.26 -20.03 17.40
CA GLU A 293 1.45 -20.10 18.62
C GLU A 293 0.16 -19.29 18.49
N LEU A 294 0.23 -18.05 17.98
CA LEU A 294 -0.97 -17.26 17.72
C LEU A 294 -1.89 -17.96 16.73
N THR A 295 -1.35 -18.53 15.65
CA THR A 295 -2.15 -19.25 14.65
C THR A 295 -2.92 -20.41 15.29
N HIS A 296 -2.27 -21.19 16.15
CA HIS A 296 -2.91 -22.34 16.79
C HIS A 296 -3.92 -21.93 17.88
N SER A 297 -3.63 -20.87 18.64
CA SER A 297 -4.47 -20.46 19.78
C SER A 297 -5.63 -19.56 19.36
N SER A 298 -5.54 -18.86 18.23
CA SER A 298 -6.53 -17.87 17.81
C SER A 298 -7.87 -18.45 17.38
N GLY A 299 -7.92 -19.73 16.98
CA GLY A 299 -9.09 -20.33 16.35
C GLY A 299 -9.43 -19.73 14.96
N VAL A 300 -8.48 -19.04 14.31
CA VAL A 300 -8.63 -18.57 12.93
C VAL A 300 -8.43 -19.74 11.97
N GLU A 301 -9.41 -19.98 11.13
CA GLU A 301 -9.35 -21.01 10.08
C GLU A 301 -8.55 -20.49 8.89
N ILE A 302 -7.49 -21.21 8.48
CA ILE A 302 -6.68 -20.87 7.30
C ILE A 302 -7.16 -21.73 6.14
N ILE A 303 -7.66 -21.09 5.09
CA ILE A 303 -8.30 -21.74 3.96
C ILE A 303 -7.53 -21.40 2.67
N ASP A 304 -7.15 -22.43 1.90
CA ASP A 304 -6.49 -22.24 0.60
C ASP A 304 -7.54 -22.00 -0.50
N LEU A 305 -7.48 -20.81 -1.09
CA LEU A 305 -8.33 -20.42 -2.23
C LEU A 305 -8.07 -21.29 -3.48
N ALA A 306 -6.91 -21.91 -3.59
CA ALA A 306 -6.57 -22.74 -4.75
C ALA A 306 -7.46 -23.99 -4.88
N GLN A 307 -8.12 -24.40 -3.80
CA GLN A 307 -9.12 -25.49 -3.85
C GLN A 307 -10.34 -25.13 -4.74
N TRP A 308 -10.66 -23.84 -4.82
CA TRP A 308 -11.78 -23.34 -5.66
C TRP A 308 -11.30 -22.63 -6.93
N PHE A 309 -10.12 -22.00 -6.85
CA PHE A 309 -9.52 -21.20 -7.93
C PHE A 309 -8.08 -21.64 -8.21
N PRO A 310 -7.86 -22.83 -8.80
CA PRO A 310 -6.52 -23.36 -9.07
C PRO A 310 -5.69 -22.44 -9.99
N GLN A 311 -6.35 -21.61 -10.80
CA GLN A 311 -5.69 -20.61 -11.65
C GLN A 311 -4.98 -19.48 -10.86
N LEU A 312 -5.26 -19.31 -9.56
CA LEU A 312 -4.51 -18.39 -8.70
C LEU A 312 -3.09 -18.87 -8.42
N GLN A 313 -2.84 -20.15 -8.53
CA GLN A 313 -1.49 -20.70 -8.52
C GLN A 313 -0.98 -20.68 -9.97
N THR A 314 -0.07 -19.74 -10.27
CA THR A 314 0.66 -19.81 -11.53
C THR A 314 1.39 -21.15 -11.57
N PRO A 315 1.20 -21.98 -12.60
CA PRO A 315 2.05 -23.17 -12.76
C PRO A 315 3.49 -22.69 -12.67
N ALA A 316 4.32 -23.35 -11.85
CA ALA A 316 5.75 -23.20 -11.98
C ALA A 316 6.03 -23.32 -13.47
N LEU A 317 6.70 -22.32 -14.08
CA LEU A 317 7.10 -22.38 -15.47
C LEU A 317 7.67 -23.78 -15.65
N ARG A 318 6.95 -24.64 -16.36
CA ARG A 318 7.49 -25.92 -16.74
C ARG A 318 8.74 -25.57 -17.51
N GLU A 319 9.87 -25.99 -16.97
CA GLU A 319 11.12 -25.93 -17.69
C GLU A 319 10.83 -26.48 -19.10
N LEU A 320 10.85 -25.57 -20.08
CA LEU A 320 10.83 -25.89 -21.49
C LEU A 320 12.24 -26.20 -21.92
#